data_48b64130240d2fd10051dd611b89bd14
#
_entry.id   48b64130240d2fd10051dd611b89bd14
#
_cell.length_a   1.000
_cell.length_b   1.000
_cell.length_c   1.000
_cell.angle_alpha   90.00
_cell.angle_beta   90.00
_cell.angle_gamma   90.00
#
_symmetry.space_group_name_H-M   'P 1'
#
loop_
_entity.id
_entity.type
_entity.pdbx_description
1 polymer ?
#
loop_
_entity_poly.entity_id
_entity_poly.type
_entity_poly.pdbx_seq_one_letter_code
_entity_poly.pdbx_strand_id
1 'polypeptide(L)'
;MISHRLRLAVAALALATAHPVAAQAQEPSFRVMSYNIRYDNPEDRPDWRARRGPMARQIASISPDILGVQEALLPMVADLSAGLPDYAHYGVGRDDGDKAGETTTIFYRDARFERLLAETRWCSPTPERPGKAYDAALPRTYTRVVLRDRASGVLLDVRNAHLDHKGAESRRLCARQIRDQAAWPNARLVVLGDFNSLPTDPPHAALTSGENGLRDARAASAVVSGPAGTFNDFSPSAPPTGPIDYVFVDRGFRTARFATLTDTHDGQVISDHFPVVAEIVLRPLN
;
A
#
# COMPACT_ATOMS: atom_id res chain seq x y z
N MET A 1 45.31 58.20 -60.29
CA MET A 1 44.58 58.50 -59.03
C MET A 1 43.57 57.36 -58.84
N ILE A 2 43.85 56.45 -57.99
CA ILE A 2 42.96 55.28 -57.76
C ILE A 2 42.52 55.36 -56.29
N SER A 3 41.24 55.61 -56.07
CA SER A 3 40.63 55.76 -54.74
C SER A 3 40.14 54.40 -54.27
N HIS A 4 40.77 53.87 -53.19
CA HIS A 4 40.34 52.67 -52.47
C HIS A 4 39.24 53.03 -51.46
N ARG A 5 38.03 52.53 -51.69
CA ARG A 5 36.91 52.59 -50.71
C ARG A 5 36.99 51.36 -49.79
N LEU A 6 37.34 51.59 -48.55
CA LEU A 6 37.29 50.60 -47.48
C LEU A 6 35.86 50.31 -47.06
N ARG A 7 35.37 49.08 -47.22
CA ARG A 7 34.03 48.66 -46.72
C ARG A 7 34.21 48.02 -45.34
N LEU A 8 33.77 48.68 -44.29
CA LEU A 8 33.64 48.11 -42.98
C LEU A 8 32.44 47.15 -42.98
N ALA A 9 32.68 45.88 -42.70
CA ALA A 9 31.64 44.88 -42.41
C ALA A 9 31.36 44.89 -40.90
N VAL A 10 30.15 45.30 -40.50
CA VAL A 10 29.70 45.22 -39.11
C VAL A 10 29.13 43.80 -38.92
N ALA A 11 29.78 42.96 -38.15
CA ALA A 11 29.25 41.67 -37.75
C ALA A 11 28.33 41.86 -36.54
N ALA A 12 27.03 41.62 -36.75
CA ALA A 12 26.05 41.62 -35.68
C ALA A 12 26.16 40.27 -34.92
N LEU A 13 26.61 40.31 -33.68
CA LEU A 13 26.67 39.16 -32.76
C LEU A 13 25.27 38.97 -32.15
N ALA A 14 24.51 37.99 -32.63
CA ALA A 14 23.23 37.61 -32.04
C ALA A 14 23.48 36.85 -30.74
N LEU A 15 23.23 37.48 -29.58
CA LEU A 15 23.15 36.80 -28.30
C LEU A 15 21.88 35.95 -28.26
N ALA A 16 22.02 34.64 -28.39
CA ALA A 16 20.95 33.70 -28.12
C ALA A 16 20.72 33.62 -26.60
N THR A 17 19.64 34.24 -26.12
CA THR A 17 19.19 34.09 -24.73
C THR A 17 18.60 32.70 -24.56
N ALA A 18 19.40 31.78 -23.98
CA ALA A 18 18.87 30.50 -23.53
C ALA A 18 17.92 30.74 -22.36
N HIS A 19 16.62 30.59 -22.60
CA HIS A 19 15.63 30.59 -21.54
C HIS A 19 15.79 29.28 -20.80
N PRO A 20 15.93 29.25 -19.46
CA PRO A 20 15.92 27.99 -18.70
C PRO A 20 14.53 27.35 -18.88
N VAL A 21 14.49 26.17 -19.48
CA VAL A 21 13.29 25.32 -19.45
C VAL A 21 13.08 24.99 -17.99
N ALA A 22 12.02 25.56 -17.39
CA ALA A 22 11.63 25.22 -16.02
C ALA A 22 11.41 23.72 -15.98
N ALA A 23 12.22 23.00 -15.19
CA ALA A 23 12.03 21.57 -14.95
C ALA A 23 10.62 21.41 -14.36
N GLN A 24 9.74 20.76 -15.10
CA GLN A 24 8.38 20.48 -14.65
C GLN A 24 8.50 19.62 -13.40
N ALA A 25 8.04 20.15 -12.26
CA ALA A 25 8.10 19.44 -10.99
C ALA A 25 7.40 18.08 -11.16
N GLN A 26 8.12 17.00 -10.90
CA GLN A 26 7.56 15.66 -11.04
C GLN A 26 6.43 15.49 -10.04
N GLU A 27 5.27 15.02 -10.50
CA GLU A 27 4.12 14.74 -9.63
C GLU A 27 4.52 13.75 -8.53
N PRO A 28 4.20 14.02 -7.25
CA PRO A 28 4.50 13.08 -6.18
C PRO A 28 3.90 11.71 -6.45
N SER A 29 4.72 10.68 -6.36
CA SER A 29 4.32 9.30 -6.60
C SER A 29 4.72 8.40 -5.43
N PHE A 30 3.93 7.37 -5.18
CA PHE A 30 4.13 6.44 -4.07
C PHE A 30 3.90 5.01 -4.56
N ARG A 31 4.80 4.11 -4.17
CA ARG A 31 4.65 2.67 -4.35
C ARG A 31 4.07 2.08 -3.08
N VAL A 32 2.84 1.57 -3.17
CA VAL A 32 2.08 1.00 -2.05
C VAL A 32 1.94 -0.50 -2.28
N MET A 33 2.26 -1.30 -1.27
CA MET A 33 2.20 -2.75 -1.32
C MET A 33 1.31 -3.29 -0.20
N SER A 34 0.41 -4.23 -0.51
CA SER A 34 -0.32 -5.04 0.48
C SER A 34 0.16 -6.49 0.38
N TYR A 35 0.42 -7.11 1.52
CA TYR A 35 0.90 -8.47 1.57
C TYR A 35 0.38 -9.20 2.80
N ASN A 36 -0.59 -10.10 2.64
CA ASN A 36 -0.86 -11.11 3.66
C ASN A 36 0.32 -12.09 3.66
N ILE A 37 1.10 -12.09 4.75
CA ILE A 37 2.34 -12.87 4.85
C ILE A 37 2.15 -14.25 5.44
N ARG A 38 0.92 -14.66 5.70
CA ARG A 38 0.55 -15.90 6.39
C ARG A 38 1.23 -16.01 7.75
N TYR A 39 0.47 -16.17 8.82
CA TYR A 39 1.02 -16.29 10.18
C TYR A 39 1.98 -17.49 10.31
N ASP A 40 2.74 -17.53 11.39
CA ASP A 40 3.66 -18.63 11.69
C ASP A 40 2.86 -19.86 12.16
N ASN A 41 2.34 -20.62 11.18
CA ASN A 41 1.67 -21.90 11.42
C ASN A 41 2.72 -23.02 11.31
N PRO A 42 2.90 -23.84 12.36
CA PRO A 42 3.90 -24.90 12.36
C PRO A 42 3.62 -26.03 11.35
N GLU A 43 2.39 -26.10 10.83
CA GLU A 43 1.98 -27.09 9.83
C GLU A 43 2.27 -26.63 8.39
N ASP A 44 2.51 -25.34 8.16
CA ASP A 44 2.76 -24.81 6.84
C ASP A 44 4.10 -25.29 6.25
N ARG A 45 4.12 -25.47 4.94
CA ARG A 45 5.33 -25.80 4.17
C ARG A 45 5.39 -24.94 2.91
N PRO A 46 6.34 -24.00 2.81
CA PRO A 46 7.42 -23.71 3.78
C PRO A 46 6.92 -23.01 5.06
N ASP A 47 7.56 -23.29 6.20
CA ASP A 47 7.29 -22.64 7.49
C ASP A 47 7.81 -21.17 7.50
N TRP A 48 7.46 -20.40 8.54
CA TRP A 48 7.90 -19.00 8.64
C TRP A 48 9.42 -18.85 8.61
N ARG A 49 10.15 -19.74 9.26
CA ARG A 49 11.61 -19.70 9.33
C ARG A 49 12.25 -19.78 7.93
N ALA A 50 11.68 -20.62 7.06
CA ALA A 50 12.10 -20.73 5.67
C ALA A 50 11.64 -19.52 4.82
N ARG A 51 10.44 -18.96 5.10
CA ARG A 51 9.83 -17.87 4.31
C ARG A 51 10.40 -16.48 4.60
N ARG A 52 10.76 -16.15 5.85
CA ARG A 52 11.10 -14.81 6.31
C ARG A 52 12.23 -14.14 5.51
N GLY A 53 13.31 -14.87 5.22
CA GLY A 53 14.46 -14.36 4.47
C GLY A 53 14.13 -14.06 3.00
N PRO A 54 13.56 -15.00 2.23
CA PRO A 54 13.05 -14.74 0.89
C PRO A 54 12.04 -13.59 0.83
N MET A 55 11.12 -13.52 1.79
CA MET A 55 10.10 -12.47 1.87
C MET A 55 10.71 -11.08 2.08
N ALA A 56 11.63 -10.93 3.01
CA ALA A 56 12.34 -9.67 3.21
C ALA A 56 13.09 -9.24 1.94
N ARG A 57 13.75 -10.18 1.24
CA ARG A 57 14.42 -9.89 -0.04
C ARG A 57 13.44 -9.49 -1.15
N GLN A 58 12.29 -10.16 -1.26
CA GLN A 58 11.24 -9.79 -2.22
C GLN A 58 10.76 -8.37 -1.96
N ILE A 59 10.39 -8.05 -0.71
CA ILE A 59 9.95 -6.70 -0.31
C ILE A 59 11.05 -5.66 -0.62
N ALA A 60 12.30 -5.94 -0.26
CA ALA A 60 13.43 -5.03 -0.53
C ALA A 60 13.63 -4.79 -2.03
N SER A 61 13.49 -5.81 -2.87
CA SER A 61 13.63 -5.69 -4.33
C SER A 61 12.53 -4.85 -4.97
N ILE A 62 11.29 -4.98 -4.49
CA ILE A 62 10.15 -4.14 -4.90
C ILE A 62 10.31 -2.72 -4.38
N SER A 63 10.90 -2.58 -3.18
CA SER A 63 11.21 -1.30 -2.59
C SER A 63 9.97 -0.39 -2.45
N PRO A 64 8.86 -0.88 -1.82
CA PRO A 64 7.68 -0.06 -1.64
C PRO A 64 7.98 1.13 -0.72
N ASP A 65 7.27 2.23 -0.92
CA ASP A 65 7.32 3.36 0.01
C ASP A 65 6.53 3.06 1.28
N ILE A 66 5.41 2.33 1.09
CA ILE A 66 4.48 1.92 2.14
C ILE A 66 4.11 0.46 1.90
N LEU A 67 4.18 -0.35 2.95
CA LEU A 67 3.81 -1.76 2.95
C LEU A 67 2.87 -2.04 4.12
N GLY A 68 1.67 -2.55 3.83
CA GLY A 68 0.79 -3.16 4.83
C GLY A 68 0.95 -4.67 4.83
N VAL A 69 1.21 -5.25 5.98
CA VAL A 69 1.22 -6.70 6.15
C VAL A 69 0.05 -7.16 7.01
N GLN A 70 -0.49 -8.34 6.72
CA GLN A 70 -1.56 -8.99 7.46
C GLN A 70 -1.06 -10.35 7.95
N GLU A 71 -1.70 -10.89 8.99
CA GLU A 71 -1.35 -12.14 9.70
C GLU A 71 0.01 -12.13 10.41
N ALA A 72 0.70 -11.01 10.44
CA ALA A 72 2.00 -10.92 11.10
C ALA A 72 1.86 -11.00 12.63
N LEU A 73 2.45 -12.00 13.25
CA LEU A 73 2.71 -12.01 14.69
C LEU A 73 3.88 -11.05 15.00
N LEU A 74 3.94 -10.48 16.21
CA LEU A 74 5.04 -9.53 16.54
C LEU A 74 6.46 -10.10 16.36
N PRO A 75 6.75 -11.39 16.63
CA PRO A 75 8.05 -11.96 16.28
C PRO A 75 8.34 -11.91 14.78
N MET A 76 7.31 -12.12 13.94
CA MET A 76 7.45 -12.03 12.48
C MET A 76 7.68 -10.59 12.03
N VAL A 77 7.01 -9.61 12.66
CA VAL A 77 7.26 -8.18 12.43
C VAL A 77 8.71 -7.83 12.78
N ALA A 78 9.25 -8.36 13.88
CA ALA A 78 10.65 -8.16 14.26
C ALA A 78 11.63 -8.78 13.25
N ASP A 79 11.35 -9.99 12.74
CA ASP A 79 12.14 -10.63 11.70
C ASP A 79 12.16 -9.79 10.40
N LEU A 80 10.98 -9.31 9.97
CA LEU A 80 10.88 -8.44 8.79
C LEU A 80 11.61 -7.10 9.00
N SER A 81 11.45 -6.50 10.18
CA SER A 81 12.14 -5.24 10.52
C SER A 81 13.65 -5.38 10.47
N ALA A 82 14.20 -6.52 10.96
CA ALA A 82 15.62 -6.82 10.85
C ALA A 82 16.08 -6.98 9.39
N GLY A 83 15.23 -7.50 8.51
CA GLY A 83 15.51 -7.64 7.07
C GLY A 83 15.23 -6.38 6.25
N LEU A 84 14.60 -5.36 6.82
CA LEU A 84 14.17 -4.12 6.17
C LEU A 84 14.62 -2.89 6.99
N PRO A 85 15.94 -2.67 7.15
CA PRO A 85 16.46 -1.65 8.07
C PRO A 85 16.08 -0.20 7.70
N ASP A 86 15.68 0.05 6.45
CA ASP A 86 15.27 1.38 5.98
C ASP A 86 13.80 1.72 6.31
N TYR A 87 13.09 0.81 6.98
CA TYR A 87 11.67 0.97 7.27
C TYR A 87 11.41 1.13 8.76
N ALA A 88 10.64 2.16 9.10
CA ALA A 88 9.93 2.23 10.38
C ALA A 88 8.58 1.51 10.23
N HIS A 89 7.98 1.08 11.35
CA HIS A 89 6.70 0.39 11.32
C HIS A 89 5.83 0.71 12.54
N TYR A 90 4.54 0.35 12.44
CA TYR A 90 3.61 0.37 13.56
C TYR A 90 2.51 -0.68 13.36
N GLY A 91 2.17 -1.37 14.44
CA GLY A 91 1.08 -2.33 14.55
C GLY A 91 1.11 -2.96 15.93
N VAL A 92 -0.05 -3.38 16.45
CA VAL A 92 -0.22 -4.07 17.73
C VAL A 92 -1.02 -5.35 17.54
N GLY A 93 -0.87 -6.28 18.46
CA GLY A 93 -1.61 -7.54 18.47
C GLY A 93 -3.13 -7.31 18.62
N ARG A 94 -3.92 -8.01 17.82
CA ARG A 94 -5.38 -7.82 17.77
C ARG A 94 -6.12 -8.32 19.00
N ASP A 95 -5.51 -9.22 19.78
CA ASP A 95 -6.21 -9.88 20.89
C ASP A 95 -6.17 -9.06 22.18
N ASP A 96 -5.10 -8.30 22.42
CA ASP A 96 -4.89 -7.52 23.64
C ASP A 96 -4.58 -6.03 23.42
N GLY A 97 -4.30 -5.64 22.18
CA GLY A 97 -3.86 -4.29 21.87
C GLY A 97 -2.40 -4.01 22.18
N ASP A 98 -1.63 -5.05 22.48
CA ASP A 98 -0.18 -4.99 22.73
C ASP A 98 0.54 -6.08 21.92
N LYS A 99 0.62 -7.30 22.43
CA LYS A 99 1.50 -8.34 21.87
C LYS A 99 0.79 -9.60 21.36
N ALA A 100 -0.44 -9.83 21.81
CA ALA A 100 -1.14 -11.07 21.52
C ALA A 100 -1.93 -11.00 20.20
N GLY A 101 -1.83 -12.08 19.43
CA GLY A 101 -2.54 -12.25 18.17
C GLY A 101 -1.81 -11.60 16.97
N GLU A 102 -2.44 -11.74 15.81
CA GLU A 102 -1.95 -11.18 14.56
C GLU A 102 -2.07 -9.65 14.54
N THR A 103 -1.24 -9.01 13.73
CA THR A 103 -1.25 -7.57 13.52
C THR A 103 -1.65 -7.21 12.08
N THR A 104 -2.07 -5.97 11.88
CA THR A 104 -2.19 -5.32 10.59
C THR A 104 -1.10 -4.25 10.46
N THR A 105 0.17 -4.66 10.60
CA THR A 105 1.30 -3.73 10.67
C THR A 105 1.49 -2.96 9.36
N ILE A 106 1.85 -1.68 9.48
CA ILE A 106 2.26 -0.84 8.36
C ILE A 106 3.75 -0.52 8.51
N PHE A 107 4.53 -0.85 7.47
CA PHE A 107 5.90 -0.41 7.28
C PHE A 107 5.94 0.77 6.30
N TYR A 108 6.82 1.72 6.51
CA TYR A 108 7.02 2.87 5.64
C TYR A 108 8.49 3.29 5.64
N ARG A 109 8.97 3.86 4.53
CA ARG A 109 10.37 4.32 4.45
C ARG A 109 10.64 5.44 5.43
N ASP A 110 11.49 5.19 6.43
CA ASP A 110 11.75 6.12 7.53
C ASP A 110 12.38 7.42 7.04
N ALA A 111 13.33 7.34 6.13
CA ALA A 111 13.98 8.52 5.56
C ALA A 111 13.03 9.40 4.73
N ARG A 112 11.98 8.80 4.11
CA ARG A 112 11.02 9.51 3.27
C ARG A 112 9.91 10.18 4.07
N PHE A 113 9.43 9.54 5.13
CA PHE A 113 8.23 9.97 5.82
C PHE A 113 8.49 10.43 7.25
N GLU A 114 7.71 11.43 7.66
CA GLU A 114 7.49 11.79 9.07
C GLU A 114 6.14 11.22 9.49
N ARG A 115 6.11 10.40 10.54
CA ARG A 115 4.87 9.86 11.09
C ARG A 115 4.24 10.85 12.05
N LEU A 116 3.02 11.29 11.75
CA LEU A 116 2.24 12.24 12.56
C LEU A 116 1.27 11.55 13.52
N LEU A 117 0.75 10.37 13.13
CA LEU A 117 -0.17 9.56 13.92
C LEU A 117 0.12 8.08 13.68
N ALA A 118 -0.10 7.25 14.70
CA ALA A 118 -0.22 5.81 14.55
C ALA A 118 -1.22 5.27 15.57
N GLU A 119 -2.17 4.47 15.11
CA GLU A 119 -3.18 3.82 15.94
C GLU A 119 -3.62 2.50 15.31
N THR A 120 -4.08 1.55 16.12
CA THR A 120 -4.80 0.37 15.66
C THR A 120 -6.21 0.42 16.22
N ARG A 121 -7.20 0.10 15.38
CA ARG A 121 -8.62 0.10 15.74
C ARG A 121 -9.26 -1.23 15.43
N TRP A 122 -10.21 -1.62 16.27
CA TRP A 122 -10.97 -2.85 16.10
C TRP A 122 -12.21 -2.61 15.26
N CYS A 123 -12.54 -3.60 14.43
CA CYS A 123 -13.77 -3.65 13.64
C CYS A 123 -14.97 -3.93 14.57
N SER A 124 -15.34 -2.96 15.38
CA SER A 124 -16.36 -3.09 16.40
C SER A 124 -17.02 -1.73 16.70
N PRO A 125 -18.16 -1.71 17.42
CA PRO A 125 -18.76 -0.46 17.91
C PRO A 125 -17.89 0.31 18.90
N THR A 126 -16.87 -0.35 19.48
CA THR A 126 -15.88 0.23 20.39
C THR A 126 -14.48 0.09 19.82
N PRO A 127 -14.15 0.83 18.76
CA PRO A 127 -12.93 0.59 17.97
C PRO A 127 -11.61 0.87 18.70
N GLU A 128 -11.67 1.53 19.84
CA GLU A 128 -10.52 1.86 20.69
C GLU A 128 -10.13 0.73 21.64
N ARG A 129 -10.86 -0.37 21.67
CA ARG A 129 -10.62 -1.49 22.60
C ARG A 129 -10.62 -2.83 21.88
N PRO A 130 -9.72 -3.78 22.30
CA PRO A 130 -9.74 -5.15 21.80
C PRO A 130 -11.11 -5.80 21.94
N GLY A 131 -11.51 -6.55 20.92
CA GLY A 131 -12.76 -7.29 20.98
C GLY A 131 -13.22 -7.79 19.62
N LYS A 132 -14.04 -8.83 19.68
CA LYS A 132 -14.76 -9.40 18.56
C LYS A 132 -16.16 -8.80 18.50
N ALA A 133 -16.64 -8.47 17.30
CA ALA A 133 -17.97 -7.91 17.13
C ALA A 133 -18.67 -8.51 15.92
N TYR A 134 -20.00 -8.30 15.88
CA TYR A 134 -20.86 -8.80 14.84
C TYR A 134 -20.78 -10.33 14.71
N ASP A 135 -20.77 -10.86 13.49
CA ASP A 135 -20.63 -12.27 13.17
C ASP A 135 -19.17 -12.71 12.93
N ALA A 136 -18.19 -11.89 13.34
CA ALA A 136 -16.77 -12.20 13.15
C ALA A 136 -16.36 -13.50 13.85
N ALA A 137 -15.54 -14.32 13.21
CA ALA A 137 -14.94 -15.48 13.82
C ALA A 137 -13.84 -15.11 14.83
N LEU A 138 -13.10 -14.03 14.55
CA LEU A 138 -11.94 -13.55 15.32
C LEU A 138 -12.02 -12.04 15.51
N PRO A 139 -11.34 -11.44 16.51
CA PRO A 139 -11.13 -10.00 16.55
C PRO A 139 -10.46 -9.54 15.25
N ARG A 140 -10.97 -8.46 14.64
CA ARG A 140 -10.40 -7.90 13.42
C ARG A 140 -10.06 -6.45 13.63
N THR A 141 -8.95 -6.04 13.01
CA THR A 141 -8.38 -4.70 13.18
C THR A 141 -8.02 -4.07 11.86
N TYR A 142 -7.90 -2.77 11.89
CA TYR A 142 -7.13 -2.02 10.92
C TYR A 142 -6.16 -1.08 11.64
N THR A 143 -4.96 -1.01 11.14
CA THR A 143 -3.94 -0.08 11.59
C THR A 143 -3.96 1.16 10.71
N ARG A 144 -3.83 2.32 11.32
CA ARG A 144 -3.79 3.62 10.66
C ARG A 144 -2.49 4.33 10.99
N VAL A 145 -1.80 4.84 9.97
CA VAL A 145 -0.70 5.79 10.15
C VAL A 145 -0.97 7.03 9.31
N VAL A 146 -0.65 8.20 9.85
CA VAL A 146 -0.62 9.45 9.07
C VAL A 146 0.82 9.82 8.83
N LEU A 147 1.18 9.94 7.56
CA LEU A 147 2.52 10.19 7.10
C LEU A 147 2.61 11.51 6.34
N ARG A 148 3.66 12.30 6.60
CA ARG A 148 4.04 13.43 5.76
C ARG A 148 5.21 13.03 4.89
N ASP A 149 5.07 13.09 3.58
CA ASP A 149 6.20 12.95 2.67
C ASP A 149 7.11 14.17 2.79
N ARG A 150 8.36 13.96 3.22
CA ARG A 150 9.32 15.05 3.53
C ARG A 150 9.67 15.87 2.29
N ALA A 151 9.67 15.24 1.11
CA ALA A 151 10.06 15.90 -0.13
C ALA A 151 8.94 16.80 -0.69
N SER A 152 7.69 16.32 -0.69
CA SER A 152 6.57 17.02 -1.31
C SER A 152 5.64 17.72 -0.33
N GLY A 153 5.73 17.40 0.98
CA GLY A 153 4.79 17.87 2.01
C GLY A 153 3.42 17.19 1.97
N VAL A 154 3.19 16.26 1.04
CA VAL A 154 1.91 15.53 0.91
C VAL A 154 1.64 14.75 2.18
N LEU A 155 0.40 14.86 2.69
CA LEU A 155 -0.09 14.07 3.80
C LEU A 155 -0.83 12.83 3.28
N LEU A 156 -0.51 11.67 3.83
CA LEU A 156 -1.15 10.39 3.54
C LEU A 156 -1.79 9.86 4.82
N ASP A 157 -3.08 9.52 4.77
CA ASP A 157 -3.80 8.75 5.79
C ASP A 157 -3.86 7.31 5.29
N VAL A 158 -3.01 6.45 5.83
CA VAL A 158 -2.85 5.07 5.36
C VAL A 158 -3.51 4.12 6.34
N ARG A 159 -4.38 3.24 5.83
CA ARG A 159 -5.11 2.25 6.63
C ARG A 159 -4.88 0.87 6.07
N ASN A 160 -4.32 -0.03 6.89
CA ASN A 160 -4.10 -1.44 6.54
C ASN A 160 -5.07 -2.31 7.35
N ALA A 161 -5.83 -3.17 6.67
CA ALA A 161 -6.89 -3.98 7.27
C ALA A 161 -6.70 -5.48 6.99
N HIS A 162 -7.25 -6.31 7.90
CA HIS A 162 -7.49 -7.73 7.64
C HIS A 162 -8.93 -8.05 8.08
N LEU A 163 -9.85 -8.16 7.12
CA LEU A 163 -11.27 -8.40 7.40
C LEU A 163 -11.52 -9.87 7.73
N ASP A 164 -12.70 -10.15 8.31
CA ASP A 164 -13.01 -11.49 8.80
C ASP A 164 -13.26 -12.49 7.65
N HIS A 165 -12.67 -13.68 7.76
CA HIS A 165 -12.76 -14.72 6.73
C HIS A 165 -14.12 -15.45 6.71
N LYS A 166 -14.95 -15.33 7.78
CA LYS A 166 -16.27 -15.97 7.89
C LYS A 166 -17.41 -14.97 7.92
N GLY A 167 -17.33 -13.98 8.80
CA GLY A 167 -18.42 -13.04 9.09
C GLY A 167 -18.66 -12.04 7.96
N ALA A 168 -19.68 -12.24 7.15
CA ALA A 168 -20.01 -11.35 6.04
C ALA A 168 -20.45 -9.97 6.51
N GLU A 169 -21.23 -9.90 7.58
CA GLU A 169 -21.69 -8.64 8.15
C GLU A 169 -20.52 -7.91 8.84
N SER A 170 -19.64 -8.63 9.52
CA SER A 170 -18.41 -8.07 10.08
C SER A 170 -17.54 -7.43 9.00
N ARG A 171 -17.31 -8.11 7.85
CA ARG A 171 -16.58 -7.53 6.72
C ARG A 171 -17.21 -6.24 6.22
N ARG A 172 -18.53 -6.25 6.00
CA ARG A 172 -19.25 -5.09 5.50
C ARG A 172 -19.19 -3.90 6.44
N LEU A 173 -19.40 -4.13 7.74
CA LEU A 173 -19.40 -3.07 8.76
C LEU A 173 -17.98 -2.55 9.02
N CYS A 174 -16.98 -3.43 9.03
CA CYS A 174 -15.57 -3.01 9.14
C CYS A 174 -15.14 -2.15 7.94
N ALA A 175 -15.48 -2.54 6.71
CA ALA A 175 -15.20 -1.74 5.52
C ALA A 175 -15.84 -0.34 5.60
N ARG A 176 -17.09 -0.26 6.08
CA ARG A 176 -17.75 1.03 6.35
C ARG A 176 -17.02 1.83 7.42
N GLN A 177 -16.67 1.22 8.53
CA GLN A 177 -15.95 1.87 9.62
C GLN A 177 -14.60 2.43 9.14
N ILE A 178 -13.86 1.67 8.34
CA ILE A 178 -12.61 2.11 7.71
C ILE A 178 -12.83 3.34 6.84
N ARG A 179 -13.87 3.34 6.00
CA ARG A 179 -14.18 4.47 5.12
C ARG A 179 -14.68 5.69 5.89
N ASP A 180 -15.60 5.47 6.84
CA ASP A 180 -16.35 6.54 7.51
C ASP A 180 -15.53 7.21 8.65
N GLN A 181 -14.44 6.59 9.12
CA GLN A 181 -13.50 7.26 9.99
C GLN A 181 -12.98 8.53 9.32
N ALA A 182 -13.14 9.67 9.99
CA ALA A 182 -12.68 10.95 9.46
C ALA A 182 -11.20 10.88 9.06
N ALA A 183 -10.91 11.27 7.83
CA ALA A 183 -9.54 11.38 7.36
C ALA A 183 -8.81 12.49 8.12
N TRP A 184 -7.49 12.37 8.20
CA TRP A 184 -6.66 13.44 8.73
C TRP A 184 -6.81 14.69 7.85
N PRO A 185 -6.91 15.90 8.44
CA PRO A 185 -7.11 17.13 7.66
C PRO A 185 -6.08 17.26 6.53
N ASN A 186 -6.56 17.50 5.32
CA ASN A 186 -5.77 17.66 4.10
C ASN A 186 -4.95 16.42 3.67
N ALA A 187 -5.13 15.27 4.32
CA ALA A 187 -4.46 14.04 3.91
C ALA A 187 -5.21 13.33 2.78
N ARG A 188 -4.45 12.65 1.94
CA ARG A 188 -4.94 11.73 0.91
C ARG A 188 -5.11 10.35 1.51
N LEU A 189 -6.27 9.74 1.30
CA LEU A 189 -6.60 8.44 1.89
C LEU A 189 -6.10 7.30 1.00
N VAL A 190 -5.37 6.37 1.62
CA VAL A 190 -4.94 5.09 1.05
C VAL A 190 -5.41 3.99 1.99
N VAL A 191 -6.17 3.03 1.47
CA VAL A 191 -6.64 1.86 2.22
C VAL A 191 -6.13 0.61 1.53
N LEU A 192 -5.51 -0.29 2.27
CA LEU A 192 -4.96 -1.53 1.73
C LEU A 192 -5.21 -2.68 2.69
N GLY A 193 -5.01 -3.91 2.22
CA GLY A 193 -5.14 -5.08 3.09
C GLY A 193 -5.75 -6.29 2.41
N ASP A 194 -5.97 -7.32 3.23
CA ASP A 194 -6.78 -8.50 2.92
C ASP A 194 -8.22 -8.25 3.38
N PHE A 195 -9.12 -8.13 2.42
CA PHE A 195 -10.53 -7.86 2.67
C PHE A 195 -11.39 -9.13 2.73
N ASN A 196 -10.82 -10.31 2.48
CA ASN A 196 -11.54 -11.58 2.45
C ASN A 196 -12.86 -11.50 1.67
N SER A 197 -12.91 -10.71 0.60
CA SER A 197 -14.11 -10.43 -0.18
C SER A 197 -13.79 -10.12 -1.64
N LEU A 198 -14.69 -10.51 -2.53
CA LEU A 198 -14.59 -10.26 -3.96
C LEU A 198 -15.04 -8.83 -4.32
N PRO A 199 -14.72 -8.33 -5.53
CA PRO A 199 -15.18 -7.01 -6.00
C PRO A 199 -16.71 -6.87 -6.08
N THR A 200 -17.43 -8.00 -6.16
CA THR A 200 -18.89 -8.05 -6.17
C THR A 200 -19.53 -8.05 -4.79
N ASP A 201 -18.73 -8.20 -3.74
CA ASP A 201 -19.22 -8.33 -2.37
C ASP A 201 -19.47 -6.97 -1.70
N PRO A 202 -20.35 -6.90 -0.69
CA PRO A 202 -20.72 -5.66 0.00
C PRO A 202 -19.54 -4.87 0.60
N PRO A 203 -18.45 -5.48 1.10
CA PRO A 203 -17.29 -4.73 1.62
C PRO A 203 -16.60 -3.86 0.56
N HIS A 204 -16.44 -4.37 -0.67
CA HIS A 204 -15.86 -3.61 -1.78
C HIS A 204 -16.75 -2.40 -2.14
N ALA A 205 -18.07 -2.65 -2.27
CA ALA A 205 -19.03 -1.58 -2.51
C ALA A 205 -19.05 -0.55 -1.35
N ALA A 206 -18.89 -0.99 -0.10
CA ALA A 206 -18.81 -0.11 1.05
C ALA A 206 -17.67 0.90 0.96
N LEU A 207 -16.53 0.53 0.36
CA LEU A 207 -15.38 1.42 0.16
C LEU A 207 -15.50 2.28 -1.10
N THR A 208 -16.08 1.75 -2.19
CA THR A 208 -15.98 2.36 -3.51
C THR A 208 -17.21 3.17 -3.92
N SER A 209 -18.36 2.96 -3.27
CA SER A 209 -19.62 3.61 -3.66
C SER A 209 -19.75 5.04 -3.13
N GLY A 210 -20.56 5.84 -3.86
CA GLY A 210 -20.89 7.21 -3.49
C GLY A 210 -19.88 8.26 -3.99
N GLU A 211 -20.19 9.52 -3.73
CA GLU A 211 -19.41 10.66 -4.21
C GLU A 211 -17.97 10.65 -3.67
N ASN A 212 -17.79 10.25 -2.41
CA ASN A 212 -16.49 10.13 -1.75
C ASN A 212 -15.93 8.70 -1.79
N GLY A 213 -16.45 7.83 -2.66
CA GLY A 213 -15.98 6.46 -2.83
C GLY A 213 -14.51 6.43 -3.28
N LEU A 214 -13.75 5.52 -2.67
CA LEU A 214 -12.39 5.24 -3.08
C LEU A 214 -12.36 4.52 -4.44
N ARG A 215 -11.21 4.55 -5.09
CA ARG A 215 -10.99 3.80 -6.32
C ARG A 215 -10.19 2.55 -6.00
N ASP A 216 -10.65 1.40 -6.46
CA ASP A 216 -9.84 0.19 -6.52
C ASP A 216 -8.66 0.45 -7.47
N ALA A 217 -7.45 0.36 -6.95
CA ALA A 217 -6.24 0.68 -7.70
C ALA A 217 -6.04 -0.25 -8.91
N ARG A 218 -6.42 -1.53 -8.81
CA ARG A 218 -6.36 -2.46 -9.94
C ARG A 218 -7.32 -2.04 -11.06
N ALA A 219 -8.58 -1.81 -10.71
CA ALA A 219 -9.62 -1.43 -11.67
C ALA A 219 -9.36 -0.06 -12.31
N ALA A 220 -8.72 0.86 -11.58
CA ALA A 220 -8.41 2.22 -12.03
C ALA A 220 -7.02 2.36 -12.68
N SER A 221 -6.23 1.28 -12.75
CA SER A 221 -4.85 1.33 -13.24
C SER A 221 -4.78 1.43 -14.76
N ALA A 222 -3.85 2.27 -15.24
CA ALA A 222 -3.52 2.35 -16.66
C ALA A 222 -2.79 1.10 -17.17
N VAL A 223 -2.00 0.45 -16.32
CA VAL A 223 -1.24 -0.77 -16.64
C VAL A 223 -1.42 -1.78 -15.51
N VAL A 224 -1.91 -2.95 -15.85
CA VAL A 224 -2.12 -4.07 -14.90
C VAL A 224 -1.27 -5.25 -15.33
N SER A 225 -0.57 -5.88 -14.38
CA SER A 225 0.20 -7.11 -14.57
C SER A 225 -0.12 -8.16 -13.50
N GLY A 226 0.13 -9.42 -13.82
CA GLY A 226 -0.20 -10.55 -12.96
C GLY A 226 -1.69 -10.92 -12.97
N PRO A 227 -2.05 -12.03 -12.30
CA PRO A 227 -3.41 -12.55 -12.25
C PRO A 227 -4.35 -11.61 -11.50
N ALA A 228 -5.67 -11.81 -11.67
CA ALA A 228 -6.66 -11.12 -10.87
C ALA A 228 -6.71 -11.67 -9.44
N GLY A 229 -6.67 -12.99 -9.29
CA GLY A 229 -6.66 -13.65 -7.99
C GLY A 229 -5.39 -13.38 -7.18
N THR A 230 -5.52 -13.39 -5.86
CA THR A 230 -4.41 -13.15 -4.94
C THR A 230 -4.17 -14.29 -3.97
N PHE A 231 -5.17 -15.13 -3.68
CA PHE A 231 -5.03 -16.29 -2.81
C PHE A 231 -4.58 -17.53 -3.61
N ASN A 232 -3.42 -18.10 -3.28
CA ASN A 232 -2.77 -19.19 -4.00
C ASN A 232 -2.70 -20.51 -3.21
N ASP A 233 -3.04 -20.50 -1.93
CA ASP A 233 -3.03 -21.67 -1.03
C ASP A 233 -1.69 -22.43 -1.06
N PHE A 234 -0.57 -21.70 -1.05
CA PHE A 234 0.80 -22.24 -1.22
C PHE A 234 1.04 -23.05 -2.50
N SER A 235 0.16 -22.97 -3.49
CA SER A 235 0.33 -23.64 -4.76
C SER A 235 1.06 -22.77 -5.78
N PRO A 236 2.24 -23.17 -6.28
CA PRO A 236 2.94 -22.42 -7.31
C PRO A 236 2.34 -22.59 -8.72
N SER A 237 1.45 -23.57 -8.90
CA SER A 237 0.91 -23.97 -10.22
C SER A 237 -0.59 -23.80 -10.37
N ALA A 238 -1.36 -23.81 -9.28
CA ALA A 238 -2.80 -23.59 -9.37
C ALA A 238 -3.13 -22.12 -9.64
N PRO A 239 -4.15 -21.82 -10.45
CA PRO A 239 -4.62 -20.46 -10.61
C PRO A 239 -5.07 -19.89 -9.25
N PRO A 240 -4.61 -18.69 -8.86
CA PRO A 240 -5.04 -18.07 -7.61
C PRO A 240 -6.51 -17.66 -7.66
N THR A 241 -7.19 -17.74 -6.52
CA THR A 241 -8.57 -17.31 -6.34
C THR A 241 -8.67 -15.87 -5.83
N GLY A 242 -9.83 -15.27 -5.87
CA GLY A 242 -10.06 -13.87 -5.50
C GLY A 242 -10.18 -12.98 -6.73
N PRO A 243 -9.82 -11.66 -6.69
CA PRO A 243 -8.96 -10.98 -5.70
C PRO A 243 -9.62 -10.82 -4.34
N ILE A 244 -8.81 -10.89 -3.28
CA ILE A 244 -9.23 -10.58 -1.91
C ILE A 244 -8.27 -9.57 -1.23
N ASP A 245 -7.11 -9.32 -1.83
CA ASP A 245 -6.14 -8.31 -1.40
C ASP A 245 -6.22 -7.08 -2.31
N TYR A 246 -6.27 -5.89 -1.71
CA TYR A 246 -6.53 -4.66 -2.43
C TYR A 246 -5.65 -3.50 -1.99
N VAL A 247 -5.55 -2.52 -2.88
CA VAL A 247 -5.18 -1.13 -2.60
C VAL A 247 -6.30 -0.23 -3.12
N PHE A 248 -6.90 0.56 -2.24
CA PHE A 248 -7.88 1.58 -2.58
C PHE A 248 -7.29 2.97 -2.35
N VAL A 249 -7.59 3.90 -3.22
CA VAL A 249 -7.06 5.28 -3.14
C VAL A 249 -8.16 6.31 -3.32
N ASP A 250 -8.02 7.47 -2.71
CA ASP A 250 -8.93 8.58 -2.95
C ASP A 250 -8.81 9.14 -4.39
N ARG A 251 -9.76 9.97 -4.79
CA ARG A 251 -9.83 10.51 -6.15
C ARG A 251 -8.70 11.49 -6.49
N GLY A 252 -7.95 11.95 -5.50
CA GLY A 252 -6.76 12.78 -5.68
C GLY A 252 -5.59 12.02 -6.28
N PHE A 253 -5.66 10.69 -6.36
CA PHE A 253 -4.66 9.88 -7.03
C PHE A 253 -5.13 9.37 -8.40
N ARG A 254 -4.19 9.13 -9.29
CA ARG A 254 -4.30 8.18 -10.40
C ARG A 254 -3.43 6.97 -10.10
N THR A 255 -3.84 5.79 -10.50
CA THR A 255 -3.02 4.59 -10.44
C THR A 255 -2.30 4.44 -11.77
N ALA A 256 -0.99 4.57 -11.77
CA ALA A 256 -0.17 4.45 -12.97
C ALA A 256 0.05 2.98 -13.34
N ARG A 257 0.32 2.14 -12.34
CA ARG A 257 0.56 0.70 -12.48
C ARG A 257 -0.04 -0.05 -11.31
N PHE A 258 -0.48 -1.28 -11.58
CA PHE A 258 -0.85 -2.25 -10.56
C PHE A 258 -0.28 -3.63 -10.94
N ALA A 259 0.23 -4.36 -9.95
CA ALA A 259 0.77 -5.70 -10.16
C ALA A 259 0.31 -6.65 -9.05
N THR A 260 -0.07 -7.87 -9.40
CA THR A 260 -0.08 -9.03 -8.51
C THR A 260 1.20 -9.81 -8.79
N LEU A 261 2.07 -9.95 -7.78
CA LEU A 261 3.40 -10.54 -7.94
C LEU A 261 3.34 -12.04 -7.65
N THR A 262 3.72 -12.84 -8.62
CA THR A 262 3.65 -14.32 -8.56
C THR A 262 5.03 -14.97 -8.49
N ASP A 263 6.03 -14.20 -8.04
CA ASP A 263 7.41 -14.69 -7.96
C ASP A 263 7.50 -15.88 -6.97
N THR A 264 8.27 -16.88 -7.37
CA THR A 264 8.61 -18.02 -6.53
C THR A 264 10.06 -17.93 -6.06
N HIS A 265 10.35 -18.54 -4.92
CA HIS A 265 11.69 -18.69 -4.37
C HIS A 265 12.01 -20.17 -4.28
N ASP A 266 13.05 -20.63 -4.99
CA ASP A 266 13.40 -22.04 -5.13
C ASP A 266 12.20 -22.92 -5.60
N GLY A 267 11.39 -22.36 -6.51
CA GLY A 267 10.20 -23.01 -7.07
C GLY A 267 8.99 -23.06 -6.14
N GLN A 268 9.05 -22.41 -4.97
CA GLN A 268 7.96 -22.36 -3.99
C GLN A 268 7.44 -20.92 -3.83
N VAL A 269 6.14 -20.79 -3.56
CA VAL A 269 5.56 -19.54 -3.08
C VAL A 269 5.85 -19.39 -1.57
N ILE A 270 6.00 -18.17 -1.11
CA ILE A 270 6.43 -17.86 0.27
C ILE A 270 5.32 -17.29 1.15
N SER A 271 4.10 -17.25 0.64
CA SER A 271 2.84 -17.01 1.35
C SER A 271 1.71 -17.68 0.58
N ASP A 272 0.61 -18.00 1.24
CA ASP A 272 -0.62 -18.46 0.60
C ASP A 272 -1.37 -17.32 -0.12
N HIS A 273 -0.86 -16.08 -0.02
CA HIS A 273 -1.29 -14.93 -0.80
C HIS A 273 -0.16 -14.40 -1.67
N PHE A 274 -0.49 -13.88 -2.85
CA PHE A 274 0.40 -13.08 -3.66
C PHE A 274 0.30 -11.60 -3.26
N PRO A 275 1.43 -10.91 -3.08
CA PRO A 275 1.39 -9.48 -2.78
C PRO A 275 0.86 -8.67 -3.97
N VAL A 276 0.17 -7.58 -3.67
CA VAL A 276 -0.27 -6.60 -4.66
C VAL A 276 0.47 -5.28 -4.47
N VAL A 277 0.84 -4.66 -5.59
CA VAL A 277 1.59 -3.40 -5.62
C VAL A 277 0.89 -2.40 -6.52
N ALA A 278 0.67 -1.18 -6.02
CA ALA A 278 0.14 -0.05 -6.77
C ALA A 278 1.17 1.08 -6.83
N GLU A 279 1.42 1.62 -8.03
CA GLU A 279 2.10 2.90 -8.22
C GLU A 279 1.04 3.98 -8.37
N ILE A 280 0.89 4.79 -7.33
CA ILE A 280 -0.09 5.88 -7.27
C ILE A 280 0.60 7.23 -7.44
N VAL A 281 -0.01 8.11 -8.20
CA VAL A 281 0.53 9.43 -8.51
C VAL A 281 -0.49 10.49 -8.15
N LEU A 282 -0.06 11.50 -7.40
CA LEU A 282 -0.93 12.61 -7.01
C LEU A 282 -1.38 13.37 -8.27
N ARG A 283 -2.67 13.63 -8.39
CA ARG A 283 -3.21 14.48 -9.46
C ARG A 283 -2.89 15.93 -9.18
N PRO A 284 -2.58 16.74 -10.19
CA PRO A 284 -2.53 18.18 -10.02
C PRO A 284 -3.84 18.71 -9.42
N LEU A 285 -3.77 19.71 -8.58
CA LEU A 285 -4.95 20.49 -8.17
C LEU A 285 -5.43 21.26 -9.41
N ASN A 286 -6.63 20.95 -9.88
CA ASN A 286 -7.29 21.75 -10.93
C ASN A 286 -7.71 23.09 -10.38
#